data_c7a65ed876a1f2a25575a011cc50faec
#
_entry.id   c7a65ed876a1f2a25575a011cc50faec
#
_cell.length_a   1.000
_cell.length_b   1.000
_cell.length_c   1.000
_cell.angle_alpha   90.00
_cell.angle_beta   90.00
_cell.angle_gamma   90.00
#
_symmetry.space_group_name_H-M   'P 1'
#
loop_
_entity.id
_entity.type
_entity.pdbx_description
1 polymer ?
#
loop_
_entity_poly.entity_id
_entity_poly.type
_entity_poly.pdbx_seq_one_letter_code
_entity_poly.pdbx_strand_id
1 'polypeptide(L)'
;MVQEWQYEEKDRPQHSIDEFGRIRMLGDEPVNNLVTWVYEEGSYVPVAKIQNGERYTIISDYMGRPVEAYNSYGNVVWQADYDVYGDLRNIKGIRDFIPFRQLGQYEDDETRLYYNRFRYYDPRIGNYISQDPIRLAGNNPTLYGYVEDSNQGIDIFGLSGVPHTTPAWKARSWQGKGDYPGIDTWRTVTLKKGTIVYGGVPGQSEFYIEKASFKRSGGIKETLWESVQEHPKFGYRSAVQPYILTEDIVAGMSVTKANPQYGKGGAIQYFIEDYNEKLKPYGDPIELESSKLNKNICK
;
A
#
# COMPACT_ATOMS: atom_id res chain seq x y z
N MET A 1 2.93 -6.03 -12.30
CA MET A 1 3.57 -6.63 -13.52
C MET A 1 4.59 -5.61 -14.01
N VAL A 2 5.81 -6.05 -14.33
CA VAL A 2 6.90 -5.18 -14.80
C VAL A 2 7.18 -5.40 -16.29
N GLN A 3 7.00 -6.64 -16.75
CA GLN A 3 7.18 -7.03 -18.13
C GLN A 3 6.07 -7.96 -18.58
N GLU A 4 5.72 -7.89 -19.84
CA GLU A 4 4.81 -8.80 -20.54
C GLU A 4 5.32 -9.05 -21.94
N TRP A 5 5.02 -10.23 -22.48
CA TRP A 5 5.37 -10.63 -23.83
C TRP A 5 4.32 -11.60 -24.38
N GLN A 6 4.38 -11.85 -25.66
CA GLN A 6 3.43 -12.71 -26.36
C GLN A 6 4.15 -13.86 -27.06
N TYR A 7 3.47 -14.97 -27.17
CA TYR A 7 3.85 -16.09 -28.05
C TYR A 7 2.58 -16.83 -28.50
N GLU A 8 2.68 -17.55 -29.61
CA GLU A 8 1.56 -18.35 -30.09
C GLU A 8 1.40 -19.63 -29.25
N GLU A 9 0.18 -20.12 -29.09
CA GLU A 9 -0.13 -21.34 -28.30
C GLU A 9 0.73 -22.54 -28.71
N LYS A 10 1.01 -22.70 -30.04
CA LYS A 10 1.89 -23.74 -30.56
C LYS A 10 3.32 -23.69 -30.03
N ASP A 11 3.78 -22.50 -29.61
CA ASP A 11 5.14 -22.23 -29.13
C ASP A 11 5.21 -22.23 -27.59
N ARG A 12 4.09 -22.54 -26.94
CA ARG A 12 4.00 -22.62 -25.48
C ARG A 12 4.94 -23.70 -24.95
N PRO A 13 5.85 -23.38 -24.02
CA PRO A 13 6.73 -24.36 -23.43
C PRO A 13 5.96 -25.48 -22.74
N GLN A 14 6.33 -26.71 -23.03
CA GLN A 14 5.76 -27.86 -22.33
C GLN A 14 6.29 -27.89 -20.89
N HIS A 15 5.54 -28.47 -20.00
CA HIS A 15 5.98 -28.69 -18.64
C HIS A 15 6.01 -30.17 -18.30
N SER A 16 6.92 -30.56 -17.43
CA SER A 16 7.00 -31.89 -16.81
C SER A 16 6.93 -31.78 -15.32
N ILE A 17 6.44 -32.82 -14.67
CA ILE A 17 6.46 -32.91 -13.20
C ILE A 17 7.54 -33.90 -12.83
N ASP A 18 8.52 -33.48 -12.00
CA ASP A 18 9.59 -34.34 -11.53
C ASP A 18 9.09 -35.30 -10.42
N GLU A 19 9.93 -36.23 -10.00
CA GLU A 19 9.63 -37.22 -8.97
C GLU A 19 9.28 -36.62 -7.59
N PHE A 20 9.58 -35.33 -7.38
CA PHE A 20 9.23 -34.58 -6.16
C PHE A 20 7.98 -33.71 -6.32
N GLY A 21 7.24 -33.84 -7.45
CA GLY A 21 6.05 -33.05 -7.75
C GLY A 21 6.34 -31.61 -8.17
N ARG A 22 7.58 -31.25 -8.53
CA ARG A 22 7.95 -29.91 -8.99
C ARG A 22 7.72 -29.78 -10.48
N ILE A 23 7.09 -28.66 -10.88
CA ILE A 23 6.89 -28.33 -12.29
C ILE A 23 8.21 -27.81 -12.86
N ARG A 24 8.64 -28.40 -13.98
CA ARG A 24 9.80 -27.96 -14.78
C ARG A 24 9.32 -27.59 -16.18
N MET A 25 9.73 -26.44 -16.65
CA MET A 25 9.50 -26.05 -18.04
C MET A 25 10.49 -26.80 -18.95
N LEU A 26 10.02 -27.30 -20.07
CA LEU A 26 10.81 -27.96 -21.11
C LEU A 26 11.01 -26.98 -22.26
N GLY A 27 12.19 -26.38 -22.30
CA GLY A 27 12.55 -25.33 -23.28
C GLY A 27 12.38 -23.91 -22.75
N ASP A 28 12.93 -22.99 -23.52
CA ASP A 28 12.83 -21.55 -23.24
C ASP A 28 11.50 -20.99 -23.74
N GLU A 29 10.93 -20.08 -23.01
CA GLU A 29 9.73 -19.36 -23.40
C GLU A 29 10.06 -18.30 -24.47
N PRO A 30 9.40 -18.34 -25.65
CA PRO A 30 9.61 -17.30 -26.67
C PRO A 30 9.17 -15.94 -26.16
N VAL A 31 10.02 -14.93 -26.35
CA VAL A 31 9.75 -13.55 -25.92
C VAL A 31 9.54 -12.68 -27.17
N ASN A 32 8.27 -12.55 -27.57
CA ASN A 32 7.89 -11.66 -28.69
C ASN A 32 7.12 -10.45 -28.16
N ASN A 33 7.30 -9.30 -28.82
CA ASN A 33 6.60 -8.04 -28.47
C ASN A 33 6.78 -7.64 -27.00
N LEU A 34 8.00 -7.82 -26.45
CA LEU A 34 8.30 -7.47 -25.06
C LEU A 34 7.90 -6.03 -24.75
N VAL A 35 7.05 -5.90 -23.74
CA VAL A 35 6.68 -4.62 -23.13
C VAL A 35 7.29 -4.54 -21.74
N THR A 36 7.93 -3.43 -21.42
CA THR A 36 8.40 -3.11 -20.08
C THR A 36 7.61 -1.93 -19.54
N TRP A 37 7.01 -2.12 -18.38
CA TRP A 37 6.26 -1.10 -17.65
C TRP A 37 7.14 -0.49 -16.56
N VAL A 38 7.16 0.83 -16.50
CA VAL A 38 7.83 1.60 -15.45
C VAL A 38 6.78 2.24 -14.57
N TYR A 39 6.96 2.09 -13.26
CA TYR A 39 6.03 2.63 -12.26
C TYR A 39 6.68 3.77 -11.50
N GLU A 40 5.84 4.64 -10.95
CA GLU A 40 6.27 5.61 -9.95
C GLU A 40 6.87 4.87 -8.74
N GLU A 41 7.95 5.40 -8.18
CA GLU A 41 8.65 4.76 -7.07
C GLU A 41 7.73 4.55 -5.86
N GLY A 42 7.66 3.30 -5.38
CA GLY A 42 6.81 2.92 -4.25
C GLY A 42 5.30 2.91 -4.54
N SER A 43 4.90 3.00 -5.81
CA SER A 43 3.50 3.07 -6.25
C SER A 43 3.17 1.99 -7.28
N TYR A 44 1.88 1.82 -7.57
CA TYR A 44 1.36 1.01 -8.69
C TYR A 44 0.96 1.88 -9.89
N VAL A 45 1.26 3.18 -9.86
CA VAL A 45 0.94 4.12 -10.94
C VAL A 45 1.93 3.91 -12.08
N PRO A 46 1.50 3.49 -13.28
CA PRO A 46 2.39 3.36 -14.43
C PRO A 46 2.76 4.76 -14.96
N VAL A 47 4.06 5.00 -15.16
CA VAL A 47 4.58 6.29 -15.67
C VAL A 47 5.20 6.17 -17.04
N ALA A 48 5.58 4.97 -17.47
CA ALA A 48 6.06 4.75 -18.84
C ALA A 48 5.86 3.32 -19.33
N LYS A 49 5.73 3.18 -20.65
CA LYS A 49 5.77 1.94 -21.41
C LYS A 49 6.96 1.96 -22.34
N ILE A 50 7.71 0.87 -22.40
CA ILE A 50 8.80 0.67 -23.36
C ILE A 50 8.46 -0.55 -24.20
N GLN A 51 8.37 -0.40 -25.50
CA GLN A 51 8.03 -1.48 -26.43
C GLN A 51 8.77 -1.27 -27.77
N ASN A 52 9.43 -2.30 -28.28
CA ASN A 52 10.16 -2.26 -29.56
C ASN A 52 11.18 -1.10 -29.67
N GLY A 53 11.83 -0.75 -28.55
CA GLY A 53 12.76 0.38 -28.49
C GLY A 53 12.12 1.76 -28.36
N GLU A 54 10.80 1.85 -28.53
CA GLU A 54 10.04 3.08 -28.33
C GLU A 54 9.66 3.27 -26.86
N ARG A 55 9.67 4.53 -26.42
CA ARG A 55 9.27 4.92 -25.08
C ARG A 55 8.04 5.79 -25.12
N TYR A 56 7.06 5.44 -24.31
CA TYR A 56 5.82 6.18 -24.15
C TYR A 56 5.72 6.68 -22.71
N THR A 57 5.43 7.96 -22.53
CA THR A 57 5.16 8.56 -21.21
C THR A 57 3.68 8.43 -20.91
N ILE A 58 3.33 7.96 -19.72
CA ILE A 58 1.95 7.78 -19.27
C ILE A 58 1.62 8.87 -18.25
N ILE A 59 0.50 9.52 -18.44
CA ILE A 59 -0.07 10.48 -17.50
C ILE A 59 -1.29 9.83 -16.84
N SER A 60 -1.32 9.86 -15.53
CA SER A 60 -2.43 9.34 -14.73
C SER A 60 -3.20 10.46 -14.04
N ASP A 61 -4.46 10.21 -13.72
CA ASP A 61 -5.27 11.12 -12.91
C ASP A 61 -4.91 11.03 -11.41
N TYR A 62 -5.65 11.79 -10.58
CA TYR A 62 -5.42 11.82 -9.12
C TYR A 62 -5.67 10.47 -8.41
N MET A 63 -6.40 9.53 -9.05
CA MET A 63 -6.62 8.17 -8.55
C MET A 63 -5.55 7.18 -9.03
N GLY A 64 -4.57 7.64 -9.83
CA GLY A 64 -3.53 6.80 -10.41
C GLY A 64 -3.99 6.01 -11.65
N ARG A 65 -5.15 6.37 -12.25
CA ARG A 65 -5.65 5.75 -13.49
C ARG A 65 -5.00 6.42 -14.68
N PRO A 66 -4.43 5.67 -15.65
CA PRO A 66 -3.89 6.25 -16.88
C PRO A 66 -4.96 6.98 -17.68
N VAL A 67 -4.72 8.22 -18.06
CA VAL A 67 -5.63 9.04 -18.87
C VAL A 67 -5.07 9.40 -20.23
N GLU A 68 -3.74 9.51 -20.36
CA GLU A 68 -3.07 9.82 -21.62
C GLU A 68 -1.74 9.09 -21.73
N ALA A 69 -1.33 8.80 -22.97
CA ALA A 69 0.02 8.34 -23.27
C ALA A 69 0.60 9.10 -24.46
N TYR A 70 1.86 9.48 -24.35
CA TYR A 70 2.59 10.26 -25.31
C TYR A 70 3.79 9.48 -25.86
N ASN A 71 4.05 9.55 -27.15
CA ASN A 71 5.28 9.03 -27.74
C ASN A 71 6.48 9.98 -27.50
N SER A 72 7.67 9.58 -27.95
CA SER A 72 8.91 10.37 -27.83
C SER A 72 8.88 11.73 -28.54
N TYR A 73 7.94 11.95 -29.47
CA TYR A 73 7.73 13.22 -30.19
C TYR A 73 6.71 14.13 -29.50
N GLY A 74 6.13 13.73 -28.38
CA GLY A 74 5.10 14.50 -27.68
C GLY A 74 3.70 14.38 -28.27
N ASN A 75 3.46 13.43 -29.19
CA ASN A 75 2.14 13.20 -29.74
C ASN A 75 1.35 12.24 -28.82
N VAL A 76 0.06 12.55 -28.61
CA VAL A 76 -0.87 11.66 -27.89
C VAL A 76 -1.10 10.42 -28.75
N VAL A 77 -0.76 9.24 -28.24
CA VAL A 77 -0.97 7.94 -28.90
C VAL A 77 -2.11 7.15 -28.26
N TRP A 78 -2.47 7.49 -27.04
CA TRP A 78 -3.61 6.90 -26.33
C TRP A 78 -4.21 7.93 -25.38
N GLN A 79 -5.55 7.94 -25.26
CA GLN A 79 -6.29 8.77 -24.34
C GLN A 79 -7.60 8.08 -23.97
N ALA A 80 -8.04 8.19 -22.72
CA ALA A 80 -9.34 7.73 -22.28
C ALA A 80 -9.85 8.50 -21.06
N ASP A 81 -11.18 8.52 -20.92
CA ASP A 81 -11.89 8.90 -19.72
C ASP A 81 -12.40 7.65 -19.00
N TYR A 82 -12.83 7.81 -17.77
CA TYR A 82 -13.44 6.74 -16.96
C TYR A 82 -14.83 7.13 -16.49
N ASP A 83 -15.74 6.17 -16.52
CA ASP A 83 -17.01 6.36 -15.83
C ASP A 83 -16.89 6.11 -14.31
N VAL A 84 -18.01 6.21 -13.60
CA VAL A 84 -18.05 6.04 -12.13
C VAL A 84 -17.59 4.68 -11.65
N TYR A 85 -17.70 3.66 -12.47
CA TYR A 85 -17.25 2.29 -12.15
C TYR A 85 -15.86 1.96 -12.70
N GLY A 86 -15.22 2.91 -13.38
CA GLY A 86 -13.89 2.73 -13.95
C GLY A 86 -13.89 2.09 -15.34
N ASP A 87 -15.04 1.97 -16.01
CA ASP A 87 -15.04 1.57 -17.42
C ASP A 87 -14.55 2.69 -18.31
N LEU A 88 -13.77 2.32 -19.35
CA LEU A 88 -13.19 3.28 -20.27
C LEU A 88 -14.24 3.93 -21.15
N ARG A 89 -14.13 5.26 -21.31
CA ARG A 89 -14.95 6.09 -22.19
C ARG A 89 -14.06 6.93 -23.11
N ASN A 90 -14.62 7.37 -24.21
CA ASN A 90 -13.99 8.33 -25.15
C ASN A 90 -12.57 7.94 -25.58
N ILE A 91 -12.31 6.64 -25.79
CA ILE A 91 -10.99 6.11 -26.08
C ILE A 91 -10.49 6.66 -27.42
N LYS A 92 -9.25 7.15 -27.43
CA LYS A 92 -8.44 7.38 -28.62
C LYS A 92 -7.24 6.44 -28.60
N GLY A 93 -6.95 5.81 -29.73
CA GLY A 93 -5.94 4.77 -29.83
C GLY A 93 -6.49 3.37 -29.57
N ILE A 94 -5.61 2.41 -29.41
CA ILE A 94 -5.96 0.98 -29.21
C ILE A 94 -6.24 0.76 -27.72
N ARG A 95 -7.39 0.18 -27.38
CA ARG A 95 -7.82 -0.05 -25.98
C ARG A 95 -6.74 -0.74 -25.16
N ASP A 96 -6.14 -1.78 -25.71
CA ASP A 96 -5.17 -2.62 -25.00
C ASP A 96 -3.76 -2.04 -24.99
N PHE A 97 -3.56 -0.85 -25.59
CA PHE A 97 -2.27 -0.17 -25.54
C PHE A 97 -1.82 0.16 -24.12
N ILE A 98 -2.77 0.52 -23.26
CA ILE A 98 -2.59 0.66 -21.81
C ILE A 98 -3.63 -0.27 -21.13
N PRO A 99 -3.22 -1.41 -20.56
CA PRO A 99 -4.14 -2.36 -19.95
C PRO A 99 -4.50 -2.04 -18.49
N PHE A 100 -3.83 -1.06 -17.88
CA PHE A 100 -4.10 -0.66 -16.49
C PHE A 100 -5.38 0.16 -16.39
N ARG A 101 -6.11 -0.05 -15.30
CA ARG A 101 -7.41 0.59 -15.03
C ARG A 101 -7.34 1.33 -13.69
N GLN A 102 -8.24 1.08 -12.75
CA GLN A 102 -8.07 1.63 -11.41
C GLN A 102 -6.79 1.06 -10.79
N LEU A 103 -6.21 1.76 -9.81
CA LEU A 103 -4.91 1.41 -9.26
C LEU A 103 -4.85 -0.06 -8.79
N GLY A 104 -3.92 -0.81 -9.36
CA GLY A 104 -3.78 -2.25 -9.11
C GLY A 104 -4.58 -3.17 -10.05
N GLN A 105 -5.41 -2.62 -10.93
CA GLN A 105 -6.20 -3.38 -11.89
C GLN A 105 -5.51 -3.51 -13.25
N TYR A 106 -5.69 -4.67 -13.87
CA TYR A 106 -5.25 -4.99 -15.23
C TYR A 106 -6.43 -5.55 -16.02
N GLU A 107 -6.77 -4.94 -17.15
CA GLU A 107 -7.85 -5.45 -18.01
C GLU A 107 -7.40 -6.70 -18.74
N ASP A 108 -8.18 -7.75 -18.59
CA ASP A 108 -8.07 -8.98 -19.36
C ASP A 108 -8.71 -8.76 -20.75
N ASP A 109 -7.92 -8.94 -21.80
CA ASP A 109 -8.34 -8.66 -23.19
C ASP A 109 -9.47 -9.59 -23.68
N GLU A 110 -9.50 -10.83 -23.21
CA GLU A 110 -10.49 -11.82 -23.64
C GLU A 110 -11.85 -11.58 -22.98
N THR A 111 -11.87 -11.29 -21.68
CA THR A 111 -13.11 -11.21 -20.89
C THR A 111 -13.60 -9.78 -20.68
N ARG A 112 -12.70 -8.79 -20.83
CA ARG A 112 -12.94 -7.38 -20.50
C ARG A 112 -13.23 -7.14 -19.01
N LEU A 113 -12.88 -8.12 -18.17
CA LEU A 113 -12.89 -7.97 -16.74
C LEU A 113 -11.55 -7.37 -16.28
N TYR A 114 -11.55 -6.75 -15.11
CA TYR A 114 -10.33 -6.20 -14.53
C TYR A 114 -9.77 -7.14 -13.48
N TYR A 115 -8.64 -7.77 -13.77
CA TYR A 115 -7.91 -8.60 -12.84
C TYR A 115 -7.34 -7.73 -11.70
N ASN A 116 -7.80 -7.96 -10.49
CA ASN A 116 -7.38 -7.26 -9.30
C ASN A 116 -6.80 -8.24 -8.25
N ARG A 117 -5.75 -8.94 -8.68
CA ARG A 117 -4.96 -9.90 -7.89
C ARG A 117 -5.74 -11.09 -7.32
N PHE A 118 -6.64 -10.87 -6.36
CA PHE A 118 -7.42 -11.93 -5.72
C PHE A 118 -8.82 -12.09 -6.30
N ARG A 119 -9.30 -11.11 -7.05
CA ARG A 119 -10.63 -11.13 -7.66
C ARG A 119 -10.61 -10.51 -9.05
N TYR A 120 -11.62 -10.85 -9.85
CA TYR A 120 -11.96 -10.14 -11.08
C TYR A 120 -13.09 -9.15 -10.83
N TYR A 121 -12.93 -7.95 -11.31
CA TYR A 121 -13.89 -6.86 -11.23
C TYR A 121 -14.58 -6.66 -12.59
N ASP A 122 -15.89 -6.52 -12.58
CA ASP A 122 -16.67 -6.17 -13.76
C ASP A 122 -17.04 -4.68 -13.74
N PRO A 123 -16.41 -3.85 -14.59
CA PRO A 123 -16.67 -2.41 -14.59
C PRO A 123 -18.08 -2.04 -15.07
N ARG A 124 -18.76 -2.96 -15.78
CA ARG A 124 -20.14 -2.74 -16.29
C ARG A 124 -21.18 -2.71 -15.17
N ILE A 125 -20.91 -3.42 -14.08
CA ILE A 125 -21.80 -3.52 -12.92
C ILE A 125 -21.18 -2.93 -11.64
N GLY A 126 -19.90 -2.55 -11.67
CA GLY A 126 -19.22 -1.92 -10.54
C GLY A 126 -18.93 -2.87 -9.36
N ASN A 127 -18.84 -4.18 -9.60
CA ASN A 127 -18.66 -5.19 -8.57
C ASN A 127 -17.66 -6.27 -8.98
N TYR A 128 -17.11 -6.97 -7.99
CA TYR A 128 -16.39 -8.21 -8.21
C TYR A 128 -17.33 -9.32 -8.63
N ILE A 129 -16.84 -10.24 -9.46
CA ILE A 129 -17.63 -11.42 -9.91
C ILE A 129 -17.54 -12.60 -8.94
N SER A 130 -16.71 -12.51 -7.91
CA SER A 130 -16.56 -13.52 -6.85
C SER A 130 -16.63 -12.89 -5.46
N GLN A 131 -16.96 -13.70 -4.46
CA GLN A 131 -17.00 -13.29 -3.08
C GLN A 131 -15.60 -12.95 -2.58
N ASP A 132 -15.54 -12.00 -1.64
CA ASP A 132 -14.30 -11.62 -0.97
C ASP A 132 -13.72 -12.82 -0.20
N PRO A 133 -12.46 -13.22 -0.46
CA PRO A 133 -11.81 -14.30 0.29
C PRO A 133 -11.72 -14.03 1.79
N ILE A 134 -11.62 -12.76 2.20
CA ILE A 134 -11.61 -12.34 3.61
C ILE A 134 -12.99 -11.92 4.11
N ARG A 135 -14.01 -12.05 3.26
CA ARG A 135 -15.42 -11.73 3.54
C ARG A 135 -15.59 -10.28 4.05
N LEU A 136 -16.45 -10.09 5.05
CA LEU A 136 -16.71 -8.77 5.61
C LEU A 136 -15.51 -8.17 6.40
N ALA A 137 -14.43 -8.92 6.59
CA ALA A 137 -13.20 -8.38 7.16
C ALA A 137 -12.50 -7.37 6.24
N GLY A 138 -12.86 -7.33 4.94
CA GLY A 138 -12.43 -6.31 3.97
C GLY A 138 -13.05 -4.92 4.18
N ASN A 139 -13.94 -4.79 5.17
CA ASN A 139 -14.65 -3.56 5.51
C ASN A 139 -15.60 -3.03 4.41
N ASN A 140 -16.01 -3.90 3.49
CA ASN A 140 -17.05 -3.63 2.51
C ASN A 140 -18.42 -4.04 3.06
N PRO A 141 -19.50 -3.30 2.77
CA PRO A 141 -20.85 -3.64 3.21
C PRO A 141 -21.40 -4.90 2.51
N THR A 142 -20.80 -5.29 1.38
CA THR A 142 -21.19 -6.48 0.61
C THR A 142 -19.97 -7.36 0.31
N LEU A 143 -20.21 -8.66 0.07
CA LEU A 143 -19.15 -9.61 -0.27
C LEU A 143 -18.58 -9.41 -1.69
N TYR A 144 -19.26 -8.64 -2.52
CA TYR A 144 -18.90 -8.40 -3.93
C TYR A 144 -18.49 -6.94 -4.21
N GLY A 145 -18.62 -6.05 -3.23
CA GLY A 145 -18.32 -4.63 -3.40
C GLY A 145 -16.85 -4.37 -3.69
N TYR A 146 -16.59 -3.37 -4.56
CA TYR A 146 -15.24 -2.88 -4.82
C TYR A 146 -14.80 -1.94 -3.69
N VAL A 147 -15.42 -0.77 -3.60
CA VAL A 147 -15.21 0.25 -2.57
C VAL A 147 -16.52 0.97 -2.29
N GLU A 148 -16.62 1.67 -1.17
CA GLU A 148 -17.80 2.45 -0.82
C GLU A 148 -18.02 3.64 -1.76
N ASP A 149 -16.94 4.36 -2.11
CA ASP A 149 -16.93 5.48 -3.05
C ASP A 149 -15.76 5.33 -4.02
N SER A 150 -16.03 5.00 -5.28
CA SER A 150 -15.04 4.81 -6.33
C SER A 150 -14.33 6.09 -6.78
N ASN A 151 -14.79 7.26 -6.35
CA ASN A 151 -14.10 8.54 -6.60
C ASN A 151 -13.04 8.85 -5.53
N GLN A 152 -13.06 8.15 -4.40
CA GLN A 152 -12.16 8.39 -3.28
C GLN A 152 -11.44 7.13 -2.80
N GLY A 153 -11.96 5.95 -3.14
CA GLY A 153 -11.47 4.67 -2.69
C GLY A 153 -10.87 3.84 -3.80
N ILE A 154 -9.86 3.07 -3.46
CA ILE A 154 -9.23 2.06 -4.31
C ILE A 154 -9.07 0.76 -3.54
N ASP A 155 -9.22 -0.36 -4.24
CA ASP A 155 -8.92 -1.69 -3.71
C ASP A 155 -7.78 -2.30 -4.52
N ILE A 156 -6.54 -2.07 -4.09
CA ILE A 156 -5.33 -2.47 -4.84
C ILE A 156 -5.19 -3.98 -4.97
N PHE A 157 -5.73 -4.73 -4.01
CA PHE A 157 -5.55 -6.18 -3.95
C PHE A 157 -6.82 -6.99 -4.24
N GLY A 158 -7.96 -6.35 -4.39
CA GLY A 158 -9.22 -7.04 -4.48
C GLY A 158 -9.64 -7.69 -3.15
N LEU A 159 -9.32 -7.07 -2.01
CA LEU A 159 -9.62 -7.57 -0.66
C LEU A 159 -10.22 -6.52 0.25
N SER A 160 -9.88 -5.24 0.07
CA SER A 160 -10.40 -4.15 0.91
C SER A 160 -10.26 -2.81 0.22
N GLY A 161 -11.34 -2.06 0.17
CA GLY A 161 -11.32 -0.67 -0.28
C GLY A 161 -10.62 0.21 0.76
N VAL A 162 -9.57 0.91 0.35
CA VAL A 162 -8.94 1.96 1.16
C VAL A 162 -9.21 3.28 0.44
N PRO A 163 -9.98 4.21 1.02
CA PRO A 163 -10.13 5.53 0.45
C PRO A 163 -8.76 6.19 0.24
N HIS A 164 -8.50 6.74 -0.93
CA HIS A 164 -7.23 7.37 -1.31
C HIS A 164 -6.84 8.55 -0.40
N THR A 165 -7.80 9.08 0.36
CA THR A 165 -7.62 10.20 1.29
C THR A 165 -7.61 9.78 2.76
N THR A 166 -7.69 8.48 3.07
CA THR A 166 -7.70 8.07 4.48
C THR A 166 -6.34 8.20 5.14
N PRO A 167 -6.30 8.42 6.46
CA PRO A 167 -5.07 8.38 7.22
C PRO A 167 -4.28 7.06 7.06
N ALA A 168 -4.98 5.93 6.87
CA ALA A 168 -4.35 4.65 6.60
C ALA A 168 -3.60 4.63 5.26
N TRP A 169 -4.18 5.20 4.20
CA TRP A 169 -3.53 5.34 2.91
C TRP A 169 -2.34 6.28 2.97
N LYS A 170 -2.49 7.44 3.58
CA LYS A 170 -1.40 8.41 3.75
C LYS A 170 -0.22 7.81 4.51
N ALA A 171 -0.48 7.15 5.64
CA ALA A 171 0.57 6.46 6.39
C ALA A 171 1.30 5.40 5.56
N ARG A 172 0.55 4.63 4.76
CA ARG A 172 1.11 3.63 3.86
C ARG A 172 1.96 4.27 2.76
N SER A 173 1.56 5.41 2.20
CA SER A 173 2.30 6.10 1.13
C SER A 173 3.68 6.61 1.57
N TRP A 174 3.93 6.74 2.87
CA TRP A 174 5.22 7.14 3.43
C TRP A 174 6.18 5.96 3.61
N GLN A 175 5.68 4.74 3.55
CA GLN A 175 6.48 3.50 3.60
C GLN A 175 6.75 2.97 2.18
N GLY A 176 7.65 2.00 2.06
CA GLY A 176 8.02 1.39 0.78
C GLY A 176 9.15 2.11 0.04
N LYS A 177 9.79 3.10 0.66
CA LYS A 177 10.89 3.89 0.06
C LYS A 177 11.90 4.37 1.10
N GLY A 178 13.09 4.74 0.63
CA GLY A 178 14.15 5.31 1.46
C GLY A 178 14.54 4.41 2.61
N ASP A 179 14.52 4.97 3.81
CA ASP A 179 14.91 4.27 5.04
C ASP A 179 13.90 3.20 5.50
N TYR A 180 12.67 3.24 4.98
CA TYR A 180 11.57 2.33 5.35
C TYR A 180 11.06 1.57 4.12
N PRO A 181 11.86 0.62 3.56
CA PRO A 181 11.51 -0.07 2.31
C PRO A 181 10.32 -1.03 2.43
N GLY A 182 10.00 -1.49 3.64
CA GLY A 182 8.85 -2.33 3.89
C GLY A 182 7.56 -1.53 4.11
N ILE A 183 6.42 -2.16 3.87
CA ILE A 183 5.09 -1.57 4.03
C ILE A 183 4.28 -2.40 5.02
N ASP A 184 3.85 -1.77 6.12
CA ASP A 184 2.92 -2.37 7.08
C ASP A 184 1.50 -2.46 6.49
N THR A 185 0.70 -3.36 7.05
CA THR A 185 -0.73 -3.45 6.72
C THR A 185 -1.48 -2.38 7.52
N TRP A 186 -1.85 -1.31 6.83
CA TRP A 186 -2.61 -0.20 7.40
C TRP A 186 -4.11 -0.42 7.24
N ARG A 187 -4.87 -0.04 8.25
CA ARG A 187 -6.34 0.01 8.22
C ARG A 187 -6.85 1.30 8.85
N THR A 188 -7.98 1.78 8.38
CA THR A 188 -8.66 2.94 8.95
C THR A 188 -9.43 2.51 10.21
N VAL A 189 -9.31 3.29 11.27
CA VAL A 189 -10.00 3.07 12.56
C VAL A 189 -10.55 4.38 13.09
N THR A 190 -11.63 4.29 13.87
CA THR A 190 -12.11 5.44 14.65
C THR A 190 -11.57 5.34 16.07
N LEU A 191 -10.78 6.32 16.47
CA LEU A 191 -10.33 6.50 17.84
C LEU A 191 -11.32 7.43 18.56
N LYS A 192 -11.74 7.01 19.74
CA LYS A 192 -12.73 7.76 20.53
C LYS A 192 -12.06 8.88 21.33
N LYS A 193 -12.80 9.98 21.52
CA LYS A 193 -12.45 11.03 22.48
C LYS A 193 -12.02 10.43 23.81
N GLY A 194 -10.93 10.95 24.37
CA GLY A 194 -10.36 10.44 25.62
C GLY A 194 -9.39 9.28 25.44
N THR A 195 -9.20 8.73 24.22
CA THR A 195 -8.14 7.75 23.95
C THR A 195 -6.78 8.38 24.21
N ILE A 196 -5.90 7.64 24.90
CA ILE A 196 -4.52 8.07 25.19
C ILE A 196 -3.58 7.34 24.24
N VAL A 197 -2.73 8.14 23.57
CA VAL A 197 -1.65 7.70 22.69
C VAL A 197 -0.32 8.29 23.11
N TYR A 198 0.81 7.72 22.68
CA TYR A 198 2.14 8.13 23.14
C TYR A 198 2.98 8.56 21.94
N GLY A 199 3.53 9.77 22.01
CA GLY A 199 4.47 10.34 21.02
C GLY A 199 5.87 10.48 21.61
N GLY A 200 6.91 10.35 20.79
CA GLY A 200 8.28 10.53 21.24
C GLY A 200 8.65 12.00 21.49
N VAL A 201 9.51 12.27 22.48
CA VAL A 201 10.02 13.59 22.84
C VAL A 201 11.55 13.58 22.82
N PRO A 202 12.21 14.63 22.36
CA PRO A 202 11.66 15.88 21.81
C PRO A 202 11.09 15.69 20.39
N GLY A 203 10.24 16.62 20.02
CA GLY A 203 9.55 16.63 18.72
C GLY A 203 8.22 15.88 18.76
N GLN A 204 7.44 16.11 17.72
CA GLN A 204 6.14 15.48 17.50
C GLN A 204 6.03 15.12 16.02
N SER A 205 5.30 14.07 15.71
CA SER A 205 5.04 13.62 14.35
C SER A 205 3.62 13.07 14.26
N GLU A 206 3.21 12.65 13.10
CA GLU A 206 1.89 12.04 12.88
C GLU A 206 1.78 10.61 13.46
N PHE A 207 2.90 9.99 13.89
CA PHE A 207 2.91 8.61 14.37
C PHE A 207 2.90 8.53 15.89
N TYR A 208 1.96 7.74 16.42
CA TYR A 208 1.74 7.56 17.85
C TYR A 208 1.66 6.08 18.21
N ILE A 209 2.09 5.75 19.42
CA ILE A 209 2.13 4.38 19.94
C ILE A 209 0.85 4.13 20.77
N GLU A 210 0.25 2.97 20.59
CA GLU A 210 -0.89 2.52 21.38
C GLU A 210 -0.49 2.26 22.84
N LYS A 211 -1.41 2.54 23.78
CA LYS A 211 -1.16 2.45 25.23
C LYS A 211 -0.68 1.06 25.67
N ALA A 212 -1.26 -0.03 25.15
CA ALA A 212 -0.84 -1.37 25.52
C ALA A 212 0.55 -1.71 24.94
N SER A 213 0.86 -1.21 23.76
CA SER A 213 2.19 -1.34 23.14
C SER A 213 3.26 -0.60 23.95
N PHE A 214 2.96 0.62 24.39
CA PHE A 214 3.85 1.34 25.32
C PHE A 214 4.06 0.56 26.62
N LYS A 215 3.00 0.08 27.25
CA LYS A 215 3.11 -0.70 28.50
C LYS A 215 3.96 -1.97 28.33
N ARG A 216 3.86 -2.67 27.18
CA ARG A 216 4.68 -3.87 26.90
C ARG A 216 6.18 -3.56 26.79
N SER A 217 6.59 -2.35 26.48
CA SER A 217 8.01 -1.97 26.47
C SER A 217 8.63 -1.91 27.87
N GLY A 218 7.81 -1.89 28.93
CA GLY A 218 8.26 -1.75 30.30
C GLY A 218 8.97 -0.44 30.60
N GLY A 219 8.80 0.59 29.77
CA GLY A 219 9.53 1.87 29.86
C GLY A 219 10.99 1.80 29.40
N ILE A 220 11.38 0.69 28.76
CA ILE A 220 12.75 0.51 28.24
C ILE A 220 12.85 1.11 26.84
N LYS A 221 13.77 2.05 26.68
CA LYS A 221 13.96 2.84 25.47
C LYS A 221 14.21 1.98 24.23
N GLU A 222 15.16 1.07 24.29
CA GLU A 222 15.50 0.20 23.18
C GLU A 222 14.32 -0.71 22.80
N THR A 223 13.65 -1.30 23.80
CA THR A 223 12.48 -2.16 23.58
C THR A 223 11.35 -1.41 22.91
N LEU A 224 11.09 -0.17 23.31
CA LEU A 224 10.02 0.65 22.75
C LEU A 224 10.30 0.99 21.29
N TRP A 225 11.46 1.58 21.00
CA TRP A 225 11.77 2.09 19.66
C TRP A 225 12.02 0.96 18.64
N GLU A 226 12.57 -0.17 19.07
CA GLU A 226 12.63 -1.38 18.25
C GLU A 226 11.24 -1.96 17.94
N SER A 227 10.28 -1.84 18.87
CA SER A 227 8.92 -2.35 18.65
C SER A 227 8.13 -1.53 17.63
N VAL A 228 8.46 -0.25 17.45
CA VAL A 228 7.93 0.62 16.40
C VAL A 228 8.86 0.77 15.21
N GLN A 229 9.99 0.08 15.22
CA GLN A 229 10.99 0.04 14.15
C GLN A 229 11.57 1.41 13.80
N GLU A 230 11.85 2.22 14.83
CA GLU A 230 12.54 3.50 14.65
C GLU A 230 13.94 3.25 14.10
N HIS A 231 14.31 4.00 13.05
CA HIS A 231 15.63 3.83 12.45
C HIS A 231 16.73 4.36 13.37
N PRO A 232 17.76 3.56 13.72
CA PRO A 232 18.79 3.94 14.69
C PRO A 232 19.55 5.23 14.36
N LYS A 233 19.65 5.63 13.07
CA LYS A 233 20.31 6.86 12.65
C LYS A 233 19.62 8.14 13.15
N PHE A 234 18.32 8.08 13.44
CA PHE A 234 17.57 9.20 14.00
C PHE A 234 17.73 9.30 15.52
N GLY A 235 18.32 8.28 16.15
CA GLY A 235 18.50 8.17 17.59
C GLY A 235 17.19 7.82 18.31
N TYR A 236 17.30 7.03 19.36
CA TYR A 236 16.15 6.72 20.20
C TYR A 236 15.89 7.88 21.18
N ARG A 237 14.70 8.44 21.13
CA ARG A 237 14.28 9.53 22.02
C ARG A 237 14.28 9.06 23.48
N SER A 238 14.63 9.95 24.40
CA SER A 238 14.78 9.62 25.83
C SER A 238 13.46 9.53 26.57
N ALA A 239 12.39 10.11 26.02
CA ALA A 239 11.10 10.19 26.70
C ALA A 239 9.94 10.03 25.71
N VAL A 240 8.76 9.76 26.23
CA VAL A 240 7.49 9.82 25.52
C VAL A 240 6.52 10.74 26.25
N GLN A 241 5.74 11.49 25.47
CA GLN A 241 4.64 12.30 25.96
C GLN A 241 3.32 11.57 25.76
N PRO A 242 2.54 11.32 26.80
CA PRO A 242 1.15 10.93 26.63
C PRO A 242 0.33 12.07 26.04
N TYR A 243 -0.57 11.76 25.11
CA TYR A 243 -1.54 12.68 24.53
C TYR A 243 -2.93 12.11 24.66
N ILE A 244 -3.91 12.98 24.90
CA ILE A 244 -5.32 12.60 24.95
C ILE A 244 -6.07 13.19 23.75
N LEU A 245 -6.93 12.39 23.12
CA LEU A 245 -7.79 12.85 22.03
C LEU A 245 -8.89 13.77 22.54
N THR A 246 -9.06 14.92 21.88
CA THR A 246 -10.06 15.93 22.25
C THR A 246 -11.44 15.65 21.66
N GLU A 247 -11.51 14.81 20.62
CA GLU A 247 -12.72 14.43 19.88
C GLU A 247 -12.58 13.02 19.33
N ASP A 248 -13.67 12.47 18.73
CA ASP A 248 -13.61 11.24 17.94
C ASP A 248 -12.89 11.55 16.61
N ILE A 249 -11.90 10.75 16.24
CA ILE A 249 -11.13 10.95 15.01
C ILE A 249 -11.01 9.68 14.19
N VAL A 250 -10.87 9.86 12.88
CA VAL A 250 -10.43 8.80 11.97
C VAL A 250 -8.91 8.79 11.91
N ALA A 251 -8.29 7.63 12.09
CA ALA A 251 -6.84 7.44 12.12
C ALA A 251 -6.43 6.21 11.30
N GLY A 252 -5.19 6.21 10.82
CA GLY A 252 -4.55 4.99 10.33
C GLY A 252 -4.06 4.14 11.50
N MET A 253 -4.18 2.82 11.41
CA MET A 253 -3.63 1.89 12.40
C MET A 253 -2.88 0.77 11.71
N SER A 254 -1.72 0.42 12.23
CA SER A 254 -0.97 -0.77 11.80
C SER A 254 -0.31 -1.49 12.97
N VAL A 255 0.13 -2.72 12.71
CA VAL A 255 1.09 -3.43 13.55
C VAL A 255 2.43 -3.41 12.82
N THR A 256 3.43 -2.81 13.43
CA THR A 256 4.77 -2.64 12.84
C THR A 256 5.45 -4.00 12.60
N LYS A 257 5.76 -4.36 11.34
CA LYS A 257 6.44 -5.63 10.97
C LYS A 257 7.26 -5.53 9.70
N ALA A 258 7.15 -4.45 8.96
CA ALA A 258 7.64 -4.37 7.58
C ALA A 258 9.15 -4.13 7.46
N ASN A 259 9.81 -3.62 8.49
CA ASN A 259 11.23 -3.26 8.49
C ASN A 259 11.98 -3.96 9.63
N PRO A 260 12.08 -5.32 9.63
CA PRO A 260 12.65 -6.09 10.74
C PRO A 260 14.14 -5.79 11.02
N GLN A 261 14.85 -5.15 10.08
CA GLN A 261 16.22 -4.68 10.27
C GLN A 261 16.37 -3.58 11.33
N TYR A 262 15.28 -2.89 11.69
CA TYR A 262 15.28 -1.83 12.71
C TYR A 262 14.74 -2.28 14.06
N GLY A 263 14.30 -3.54 14.17
CA GLY A 263 13.79 -4.10 15.41
C GLY A 263 12.76 -5.19 15.17
N LYS A 264 12.28 -5.78 16.25
CA LYS A 264 11.32 -6.91 16.19
C LYS A 264 9.93 -6.51 15.70
N GLY A 265 9.59 -5.22 15.77
CA GLY A 265 8.25 -4.74 15.50
C GLY A 265 7.22 -5.26 16.51
N GLY A 266 5.97 -5.31 16.09
CA GLY A 266 4.85 -5.87 16.88
C GLY A 266 4.11 -4.84 17.73
N ALA A 267 4.51 -3.57 17.72
CA ALA A 267 3.72 -2.52 18.35
C ALA A 267 2.54 -2.12 17.45
N ILE A 268 1.42 -1.76 18.08
CA ILE A 268 0.34 -1.05 17.41
C ILE A 268 0.71 0.42 17.37
N GLN A 269 0.66 0.99 16.18
CA GLN A 269 0.87 2.41 15.93
C GLN A 269 -0.34 3.03 15.24
N TYR A 270 -0.54 4.33 15.49
CA TYR A 270 -1.55 5.15 14.86
C TYR A 270 -0.90 6.25 14.04
N PHE A 271 -1.45 6.53 12.87
CA PHE A 271 -1.18 7.73 12.09
C PHE A 271 -2.34 8.69 12.28
N ILE A 272 -2.07 9.87 12.81
CA ILE A 272 -3.07 10.89 13.18
C ILE A 272 -2.71 12.18 12.47
N GLU A 273 -3.53 12.56 11.51
CA GLU A 273 -3.43 13.85 10.83
C GLU A 273 -3.94 14.97 11.74
N ASP A 274 -3.45 16.19 11.49
CA ASP A 274 -3.84 17.40 12.25
C ASP A 274 -3.70 17.22 13.77
N TYR A 275 -2.67 16.45 14.16
CA TYR A 275 -2.44 16.08 15.56
C TYR A 275 -2.34 17.28 16.49
N ASN A 276 -1.85 18.44 16.01
CA ASN A 276 -1.77 19.67 16.78
C ASN A 276 -3.14 20.19 17.25
N GLU A 277 -4.19 19.91 16.50
CA GLU A 277 -5.57 20.32 16.81
C GLU A 277 -6.31 19.25 17.61
N LYS A 278 -6.06 17.99 17.28
CA LYS A 278 -6.80 16.83 17.78
C LYS A 278 -6.26 16.22 19.07
N LEU A 279 -4.99 16.50 19.40
CA LEU A 279 -4.31 15.95 20.57
C LEU A 279 -3.89 17.03 21.54
N LYS A 280 -4.05 16.75 22.85
CA LYS A 280 -3.51 17.59 23.92
C LYS A 280 -2.57 16.78 24.81
N PRO A 281 -1.45 17.35 25.29
CA PRO A 281 -0.61 16.70 26.29
C PRO A 281 -1.44 16.25 27.50
N TYR A 282 -1.16 15.06 27.99
CA TYR A 282 -1.85 14.46 29.13
C TYR A 282 -0.83 14.02 30.20
N GLY A 283 -0.62 14.88 31.20
CA GLY A 283 0.42 14.69 32.21
C GLY A 283 1.82 15.07 31.68
N ASP A 284 2.82 14.75 32.49
CA ASP A 284 4.22 15.03 32.18
C ASP A 284 4.81 13.98 31.21
N PRO A 285 5.89 14.33 30.48
CA PRO A 285 6.66 13.36 29.72
C PRO A 285 7.19 12.23 30.62
N ILE A 286 7.19 11.02 30.10
CA ILE A 286 7.69 9.83 30.80
C ILE A 286 9.09 9.54 30.27
N GLU A 287 10.09 9.64 31.14
CA GLU A 287 11.47 9.28 30.83
C GLU A 287 11.58 7.77 30.63
N LEU A 288 12.38 7.37 29.63
CA LEU A 288 12.63 5.96 29.29
C LEU A 288 13.98 5.52 29.86
N GLU A 289 13.99 4.37 30.50
CA GLU A 289 15.22 3.76 30.97
C GLU A 289 15.99 3.09 29.81
N SER A 290 17.33 3.12 29.89
CA SER A 290 18.17 2.41 28.93
C SER A 290 18.54 1.04 29.46
N SER A 291 18.31 0.00 28.63
CA SER A 291 18.74 -1.38 28.95
C SER A 291 20.26 -1.52 29.14
N LYS A 292 21.05 -0.54 28.67
CA LYS A 292 22.53 -0.55 28.78
C LYS A 292 23.01 -0.11 30.16
N LEU A 293 22.20 0.61 30.94
CA LEU A 293 22.56 1.06 32.28
C LEU A 293 22.52 -0.07 33.32
N ASN A 294 21.67 -1.07 33.13
CA ASN A 294 21.53 -2.19 34.09
C ASN A 294 22.64 -3.25 34.06
N LYS A 295 23.57 -3.21 33.11
CA LYS A 295 24.70 -4.14 33.05
C LYS A 295 25.89 -3.79 33.95
N ASN A 296 25.91 -2.61 34.55
CA ASN A 296 27.03 -2.11 35.37
C ASN A 296 26.77 -2.10 36.87
N ILE A 297 25.63 -2.61 37.35
CA ILE A 297 25.29 -2.63 38.79
C ILE A 297 25.57 -3.98 39.47
N CYS A 298 25.96 -5.00 38.68
CA CYS A 298 26.40 -6.30 39.21
C CYS A 298 27.87 -6.53 38.90
N LYS A 299 28.76 -5.83 39.59
CA LYS A 299 30.16 -6.21 39.80
C LYS A 299 30.54 -5.95 41.25
#